data_c0bb4342298d352fb9f667ffea10d18d
#
_entry.id   c0bb4342298d352fb9f667ffea10d18d
#
_cell.length_a   1.000
_cell.length_b   1.000
_cell.length_c   1.000
_cell.angle_alpha   90.00
_cell.angle_beta   90.00
_cell.angle_gamma   90.00
#
_symmetry.space_group_name_H-M   'P 1'
#
loop_
_entity.id
_entity.type
_entity.pdbx_description
1 polymer ?
#
loop_
_entity_poly.entity_id
_entity_poly.type
_entity_poly.pdbx_seq_one_letter_code
_entity_poly.pdbx_strand_id
1 'polypeptide(L)'
;MKRLKFAPLALVLAMTATQAHSAAYGVSLEWKTDDALTVFEGMNAQRSEFSKLVEQGVIHDLFVRHSTVDGKQFPIINFVMEADSADQVLKRLEPLPFFKDDVVKIADIRDIGTKWLDKEMVHNTYSLELTWLEPQQNLLVDQILGKDLQKVVNWNAQGVVTSAYLSIQEFNNNMKQPTYSIAVQARDEGHVQEMAKELEAIKTESASYSIMYLGYKLNI
;
A
#
# COMPACT_ATOMS: atom_id res chain seq x y z
N MET A 1 -49.10 -40.77 35.81
CA MET A 1 -48.94 -40.14 34.46
C MET A 1 -48.11 -38.88 34.58
N LYS A 2 -46.82 -38.95 34.28
CA LYS A 2 -45.88 -37.81 34.29
C LYS A 2 -45.78 -37.22 32.87
N ARG A 3 -46.22 -35.95 32.69
CA ARG A 3 -46.11 -35.25 31.42
C ARG A 3 -44.69 -34.72 31.26
N LEU A 4 -43.98 -35.23 30.22
CA LEU A 4 -42.70 -34.69 29.77
C LEU A 4 -42.97 -33.36 29.03
N LYS A 5 -42.38 -32.28 29.51
CA LYS A 5 -42.36 -30.98 28.81
C LYS A 5 -41.14 -30.96 27.87
N PHE A 6 -41.37 -30.95 26.57
CA PHE A 6 -40.32 -30.66 25.58
C PHE A 6 -40.08 -29.15 25.55
N ALA A 7 -38.85 -28.76 25.84
CA ALA A 7 -38.39 -27.38 25.57
C ALA A 7 -37.85 -27.28 24.13
N PRO A 8 -38.19 -26.24 23.36
CA PRO A 8 -37.62 -26.06 22.03
C PRO A 8 -36.18 -25.62 22.15
N LEU A 9 -35.29 -26.36 21.52
CA LEU A 9 -33.88 -26.02 21.33
C LEU A 9 -33.80 -24.92 20.27
N ALA A 10 -33.59 -23.67 20.70
CA ALA A 10 -33.36 -22.55 19.80
C ALA A 10 -31.95 -22.67 19.21
N LEU A 11 -31.87 -23.03 17.92
CA LEU A 11 -30.62 -23.05 17.16
C LEU A 11 -30.23 -21.59 16.85
N VAL A 12 -29.29 -21.06 17.60
CA VAL A 12 -28.65 -19.76 17.33
C VAL A 12 -27.67 -19.97 16.17
N LEU A 13 -28.08 -19.62 14.96
CA LEU A 13 -27.15 -19.47 13.83
C LEU A 13 -26.27 -18.23 14.13
N ALA A 14 -25.04 -18.46 14.58
CA ALA A 14 -24.02 -17.44 14.59
C ALA A 14 -23.66 -17.13 13.12
N MET A 15 -24.22 -16.08 12.56
CA MET A 15 -23.72 -15.46 11.33
C MET A 15 -22.35 -14.88 11.68
N THR A 16 -21.27 -15.58 11.36
CA THR A 16 -19.94 -14.97 11.26
C THR A 16 -19.97 -14.01 10.09
N ALA A 17 -20.23 -12.74 10.38
CA ALA A 17 -19.94 -11.68 9.43
C ALA A 17 -18.44 -11.74 9.17
N THR A 18 -18.05 -12.26 8.01
CA THR A 18 -16.71 -12.03 7.47
C THR A 18 -16.60 -10.51 7.29
N GLN A 19 -15.90 -9.85 8.21
CA GLN A 19 -15.51 -8.47 8.00
C GLN A 19 -14.64 -8.50 6.73
N ALA A 20 -15.14 -7.88 5.67
CA ALA A 20 -14.31 -7.58 4.52
C ALA A 20 -13.16 -6.70 5.05
N HIS A 21 -11.97 -7.25 5.14
CA HIS A 21 -10.78 -6.49 5.46
C HIS A 21 -10.47 -5.62 4.24
N SER A 22 -10.77 -4.33 4.35
CA SER A 22 -10.25 -3.35 3.43
C SER A 22 -8.73 -3.42 3.46
N ALA A 23 -8.11 -3.68 2.31
CA ALA A 23 -6.66 -3.68 2.15
C ALA A 23 -6.18 -2.35 1.59
N ALA A 24 -4.95 -1.98 1.88
CA ALA A 24 -4.32 -0.83 1.27
C ALA A 24 -3.71 -1.23 -0.08
N TYR A 25 -4.04 -0.47 -1.12
CA TYR A 25 -3.51 -0.63 -2.47
C TYR A 25 -2.58 0.53 -2.81
N GLY A 26 -1.32 0.22 -3.12
CA GLY A 26 -0.39 1.17 -3.72
C GLY A 26 -0.70 1.35 -5.19
N VAL A 27 -0.93 2.58 -5.62
CA VAL A 27 -1.30 2.94 -7.00
C VAL A 27 -0.28 3.90 -7.57
N SER A 28 0.24 3.59 -8.76
CA SER A 28 1.13 4.46 -9.53
C SER A 28 0.46 4.89 -10.81
N LEU A 29 0.55 6.19 -11.13
CA LEU A 29 0.01 6.75 -12.36
C LEU A 29 1.11 7.10 -13.34
N GLU A 30 0.74 7.07 -14.65
CA GLU A 30 1.52 7.59 -15.76
C GLU A 30 0.65 8.45 -16.66
N TRP A 31 1.26 9.46 -17.28
CA TRP A 31 0.61 10.20 -18.35
C TRP A 31 0.39 9.29 -19.57
N LYS A 32 -0.80 9.35 -20.14
CA LYS A 32 -1.15 8.67 -21.37
C LYS A 32 -1.13 9.61 -22.57
N THR A 33 -1.31 10.90 -22.29
CA THR A 33 -1.25 11.97 -23.30
C THR A 33 0.17 12.54 -23.42
N ASP A 34 0.50 13.03 -24.61
CA ASP A 34 1.66 13.87 -24.91
C ASP A 34 1.30 15.36 -25.06
N ASP A 35 0.01 15.73 -24.87
CA ASP A 35 -0.47 17.11 -24.94
C ASP A 35 -0.41 17.79 -23.55
N ALA A 36 0.59 18.63 -23.39
CA ALA A 36 0.81 19.43 -22.18
C ALA A 36 -0.32 20.42 -21.88
N LEU A 37 -1.05 20.91 -22.90
CA LEU A 37 -2.14 21.85 -22.70
C LEU A 37 -3.36 21.14 -22.08
N THR A 38 -3.71 19.97 -22.57
CA THR A 38 -4.76 19.13 -22.01
C THR A 38 -4.49 18.81 -20.53
N VAL A 39 -3.24 18.49 -20.19
CA VAL A 39 -2.85 18.25 -18.79
C VAL A 39 -3.05 19.51 -17.96
N PHE A 40 -2.56 20.65 -18.43
CA PHE A 40 -2.63 21.93 -17.71
C PHE A 40 -4.09 22.36 -17.46
N GLU A 41 -4.93 22.32 -18.47
CA GLU A 41 -6.34 22.72 -18.37
C GLU A 41 -7.17 21.81 -17.45
N GLY A 42 -6.92 20.49 -17.47
CA GLY A 42 -7.63 19.51 -16.64
C GLY A 42 -7.14 19.45 -15.18
N MET A 43 -5.96 19.99 -14.85
CA MET A 43 -5.31 19.79 -13.56
C MET A 43 -6.17 20.25 -12.36
N ASN A 44 -6.85 21.40 -12.48
CA ASN A 44 -7.66 21.92 -11.39
C ASN A 44 -8.89 21.04 -11.11
N ALA A 45 -9.56 20.56 -12.16
CA ALA A 45 -10.70 19.66 -12.01
C ALA A 45 -10.28 18.33 -11.41
N GLN A 46 -9.17 17.75 -11.90
CA GLN A 46 -8.60 16.51 -11.36
C GLN A 46 -8.25 16.66 -9.89
N ARG A 47 -7.55 17.73 -9.51
CA ARG A 47 -7.16 18.01 -8.12
C ARG A 47 -8.39 18.11 -7.21
N SER A 48 -9.43 18.84 -7.64
CA SER A 48 -10.64 19.01 -6.85
C SER A 48 -11.36 17.70 -6.57
N GLU A 49 -11.51 16.83 -7.57
CA GLU A 49 -12.15 15.53 -7.38
C GLU A 49 -11.28 14.56 -6.57
N PHE A 50 -9.96 14.61 -6.78
CA PHE A 50 -9.02 13.76 -6.02
C PHE A 50 -9.00 14.15 -4.53
N SER A 51 -9.05 15.46 -4.21
CA SER A 51 -9.11 15.96 -2.83
C SER A 51 -10.32 15.41 -2.07
N LYS A 52 -11.45 15.15 -2.73
CA LYS A 52 -12.63 14.54 -2.07
C LYS A 52 -12.33 13.13 -1.58
N LEU A 53 -11.53 12.35 -2.31
CA LEU A 53 -11.12 11.00 -1.87
C LEU A 53 -10.19 11.06 -0.66
N VAL A 54 -9.33 12.09 -0.59
CA VAL A 54 -8.49 12.36 0.57
C VAL A 54 -9.34 12.75 1.79
N GLU A 55 -10.26 13.72 1.61
CA GLU A 55 -11.17 14.18 2.68
C GLU A 55 -12.08 13.07 3.20
N GLN A 56 -12.45 12.12 2.36
CA GLN A 56 -13.21 10.92 2.75
C GLN A 56 -12.38 9.85 3.45
N GLY A 57 -11.06 10.07 3.60
CA GLY A 57 -10.16 9.09 4.20
C GLY A 57 -9.96 7.83 3.35
N VAL A 58 -10.26 7.89 2.04
CA VAL A 58 -10.06 6.77 1.12
C VAL A 58 -8.60 6.68 0.67
N ILE A 59 -7.92 7.83 0.62
CA ILE A 59 -6.49 7.93 0.30
C ILE A 59 -5.73 8.24 1.58
N HIS A 60 -4.74 7.40 1.92
CA HIS A 60 -3.98 7.49 3.16
C HIS A 60 -2.59 8.09 3.02
N ASP A 61 -1.96 7.89 1.87
CA ASP A 61 -0.64 8.42 1.56
C ASP A 61 -0.63 8.97 0.13
N LEU A 62 -0.02 10.13 -0.04
CA LEU A 62 0.12 10.79 -1.33
C LEU A 62 1.56 11.21 -1.55
N PHE A 63 2.13 10.73 -2.65
CA PHE A 63 3.49 11.02 -3.07
C PHE A 63 3.47 11.72 -4.42
N VAL A 64 4.22 12.81 -4.54
CA VAL A 64 4.34 13.56 -5.80
C VAL A 64 5.72 13.32 -6.39
N ARG A 65 5.77 12.94 -7.65
CA ARG A 65 7.00 12.88 -8.43
C ARG A 65 6.92 13.79 -9.65
N HIS A 66 8.05 14.27 -10.12
CA HIS A 66 8.12 15.02 -11.37
C HIS A 66 8.04 14.09 -12.57
N SER A 67 7.32 14.54 -13.60
CA SER A 67 7.19 13.88 -14.88
C SER A 67 7.19 14.91 -15.99
N THR A 68 7.32 14.48 -17.24
CA THR A 68 7.41 15.38 -18.40
C THR A 68 6.35 14.99 -19.43
N VAL A 69 5.62 16.00 -19.92
CA VAL A 69 4.68 15.89 -21.04
C VAL A 69 5.04 16.99 -22.03
N ASP A 70 5.32 16.66 -23.29
CA ASP A 70 5.76 17.60 -24.31
C ASP A 70 6.90 18.54 -23.84
N GLY A 71 7.92 17.97 -23.20
CA GLY A 71 9.07 18.72 -22.67
C GLY A 71 8.77 19.63 -21.48
N LYS A 72 7.52 19.73 -21.01
CA LYS A 72 7.12 20.52 -19.84
C LYS A 72 6.98 19.64 -18.60
N GLN A 73 7.39 20.17 -17.46
CA GLN A 73 7.33 19.45 -16.18
C GLN A 73 5.93 19.51 -15.57
N PHE A 74 5.39 18.35 -15.22
CA PHE A 74 4.12 18.21 -14.51
C PHE A 74 4.28 17.29 -13.30
N PRO A 75 3.59 17.57 -12.18
CA PRO A 75 3.53 16.64 -11.05
C PRO A 75 2.63 15.46 -11.43
N ILE A 76 3.11 14.22 -11.19
CA ILE A 76 2.28 13.04 -11.23
C ILE A 76 2.32 12.36 -9.87
N ILE A 77 1.25 11.65 -9.51
CA ILE A 77 1.08 11.11 -8.16
C ILE A 77 1.19 9.59 -8.12
N ASN A 78 1.77 9.11 -7.03
CA ASN A 78 1.59 7.77 -6.50
C ASN A 78 0.84 7.91 -5.17
N PHE A 79 -0.04 6.99 -4.85
CA PHE A 79 -0.84 7.09 -3.64
C PHE A 79 -1.23 5.72 -3.10
N VAL A 80 -1.70 5.70 -1.86
CA VAL A 80 -2.25 4.52 -1.22
C VAL A 80 -3.74 4.73 -0.99
N MET A 81 -4.54 3.78 -1.46
CA MET A 81 -6.00 3.80 -1.36
C MET A 81 -6.52 2.55 -0.64
N GLU A 82 -7.44 2.71 0.30
CA GLU A 82 -8.18 1.58 0.87
C GLU A 82 -9.24 1.06 -0.09
N ALA A 83 -9.26 -0.26 -0.27
CA ALA A 83 -10.26 -0.93 -1.09
C ALA A 83 -10.37 -2.42 -0.71
N ASP A 84 -11.50 -3.06 -1.07
CA ASP A 84 -11.71 -4.49 -0.89
C ASP A 84 -11.05 -5.32 -2.02
N SER A 85 -10.71 -4.68 -3.13
CA SER A 85 -10.07 -5.29 -4.29
C SER A 85 -9.47 -4.25 -5.23
N ALA A 86 -8.55 -4.68 -6.11
CA ALA A 86 -8.02 -3.85 -7.19
C ALA A 86 -9.13 -3.33 -8.13
N ASP A 87 -10.16 -4.14 -8.39
CA ASP A 87 -11.32 -3.71 -9.18
C ASP A 87 -12.09 -2.56 -8.52
N GLN A 88 -12.17 -2.54 -7.19
CA GLN A 88 -12.78 -1.44 -6.46
C GLN A 88 -11.93 -0.16 -6.57
N VAL A 89 -10.61 -0.28 -6.55
CA VAL A 89 -9.72 0.86 -6.83
C VAL A 89 -10.00 1.43 -8.22
N LEU A 90 -10.05 0.59 -9.25
CA LEU A 90 -10.36 1.01 -10.62
C LEU A 90 -11.70 1.77 -10.67
N LYS A 91 -12.77 1.20 -10.11
CA LYS A 91 -14.10 1.82 -10.07
C LYS A 91 -14.14 3.19 -9.38
N ARG A 92 -13.28 3.41 -8.36
CA ARG A 92 -13.18 4.69 -7.68
C ARG A 92 -12.41 5.74 -8.48
N LEU A 93 -11.47 5.31 -9.33
CA LEU A 93 -10.65 6.19 -10.15
C LEU A 93 -11.29 6.54 -11.49
N GLU A 94 -12.05 5.62 -12.11
CA GLU A 94 -12.75 5.82 -13.39
C GLU A 94 -13.55 7.14 -13.48
N PRO A 95 -14.28 7.61 -12.44
CA PRO A 95 -15.03 8.85 -12.53
C PRO A 95 -14.18 10.12 -12.46
N LEU A 96 -12.88 10.03 -12.14
CA LEU A 96 -12.01 11.19 -12.07
C LEU A 96 -11.73 11.77 -13.47
N PRO A 97 -11.61 13.12 -13.61
CA PRO A 97 -11.49 13.78 -14.92
C PRO A 97 -10.39 13.20 -15.81
N PHE A 98 -9.18 13.05 -15.31
CA PHE A 98 -8.06 12.55 -16.12
C PHE A 98 -8.21 11.08 -16.54
N PHE A 99 -8.98 10.29 -15.81
CA PHE A 99 -9.30 8.91 -16.22
C PHE A 99 -10.40 8.90 -17.27
N LYS A 100 -11.47 9.72 -17.12
CA LYS A 100 -12.54 9.85 -18.10
C LYS A 100 -12.04 10.35 -19.45
N ASP A 101 -11.12 11.33 -19.42
CA ASP A 101 -10.62 11.98 -20.61
C ASP A 101 -9.37 11.27 -21.18
N ASP A 102 -9.06 10.08 -20.62
CA ASP A 102 -7.96 9.21 -21.08
C ASP A 102 -6.57 9.89 -21.02
N VAL A 103 -6.39 10.85 -20.09
CA VAL A 103 -5.17 11.67 -19.92
C VAL A 103 -4.11 10.91 -19.11
N VAL A 104 -4.55 10.08 -18.14
CA VAL A 104 -3.68 9.22 -17.32
C VAL A 104 -4.08 7.76 -17.44
N LYS A 105 -3.14 6.88 -17.13
CA LYS A 105 -3.36 5.45 -16.91
C LYS A 105 -2.77 5.01 -15.58
N ILE A 106 -3.27 3.90 -15.08
CA ILE A 106 -2.61 3.20 -13.98
C ILE A 106 -1.42 2.44 -14.56
N ALA A 107 -0.23 2.76 -14.06
CA ALA A 107 1.00 2.06 -14.40
C ALA A 107 1.16 0.80 -13.55
N ASP A 108 0.76 0.87 -12.29
CA ASP A 108 0.84 -0.25 -11.35
C ASP A 108 -0.22 -0.12 -10.26
N ILE A 109 -0.72 -1.28 -9.79
CA ILE A 109 -1.64 -1.41 -8.67
C ILE A 109 -1.28 -2.67 -7.88
N ARG A 110 -1.00 -2.51 -6.57
CA ARG A 110 -0.53 -3.60 -5.71
C ARG A 110 -1.25 -3.59 -4.39
N ASP A 111 -1.66 -4.76 -3.92
CA ASP A 111 -2.03 -4.96 -2.52
C ASP A 111 -0.77 -4.87 -1.65
N ILE A 112 -0.75 -3.91 -0.74
CA ILE A 112 0.36 -3.69 0.21
C ILE A 112 -0.04 -3.97 1.65
N GLY A 113 -1.22 -4.56 1.86
CA GLY A 113 -1.71 -5.01 3.16
C GLY A 113 -2.26 -3.89 4.03
N THR A 114 -1.90 -3.87 5.30
CA THR A 114 -2.41 -2.93 6.29
C THR A 114 -1.33 -1.96 6.73
N LYS A 115 -1.65 -0.66 6.77
CA LYS A 115 -0.75 0.36 7.31
C LYS A 115 -0.60 0.15 8.82
N TRP A 116 0.62 -0.05 9.29
CA TRP A 116 0.94 -0.29 10.70
C TRP A 116 1.85 0.78 11.31
N LEU A 117 2.39 1.67 10.47
CA LEU A 117 3.29 2.74 10.89
C LEU A 117 3.10 3.96 10.01
N ASP A 118 3.10 5.15 10.59
CA ASP A 118 3.01 6.41 9.88
C ASP A 118 3.87 7.50 10.52
N LYS A 119 4.36 8.42 9.68
CA LYS A 119 5.03 9.65 10.10
C LYS A 119 4.84 10.72 9.03
N GLU A 120 4.39 11.88 9.45
CA GLU A 120 4.22 13.05 8.59
C GLU A 120 5.58 13.68 8.27
N MET A 121 5.99 13.64 7.00
CA MET A 121 7.19 14.34 6.50
C MET A 121 7.08 14.58 5.00
N VAL A 122 7.73 15.65 4.52
CA VAL A 122 7.82 15.98 3.09
C VAL A 122 9.26 15.78 2.64
N HIS A 123 9.56 14.62 2.08
CA HIS A 123 10.91 14.25 1.63
C HIS A 123 10.88 13.33 0.41
N ASN A 124 12.07 13.15 -0.18
CA ASN A 124 12.29 12.16 -1.22
C ASN A 124 12.09 10.74 -0.65
N THR A 125 11.15 10.01 -1.20
CA THR A 125 10.67 8.76 -0.63
C THR A 125 10.73 7.63 -1.65
N TYR A 126 11.11 6.45 -1.18
CA TYR A 126 11.12 5.21 -1.94
C TYR A 126 10.23 4.17 -1.25
N SER A 127 9.57 3.32 -2.03
CA SER A 127 9.03 2.06 -1.51
C SER A 127 10.13 1.03 -1.53
N LEU A 128 10.37 0.40 -0.39
CA LEU A 128 11.12 -0.86 -0.27
C LEU A 128 10.10 -1.95 0.05
N GLU A 129 9.86 -2.85 -0.88
CA GLU A 129 8.92 -3.95 -0.74
C GLU A 129 9.68 -5.27 -0.63
N LEU A 130 9.35 -6.06 0.38
CA LEU A 130 9.91 -7.39 0.60
C LEU A 130 8.81 -8.45 0.41
N THR A 131 9.12 -9.45 -0.42
CA THR A 131 8.25 -10.59 -0.67
C THR A 131 9.00 -11.86 -0.32
N TRP A 132 8.44 -12.66 0.59
CA TRP A 132 9.02 -13.95 0.93
C TRP A 132 8.92 -14.89 -0.27
N LEU A 133 10.02 -15.62 -0.52
CA LEU A 133 10.16 -16.47 -1.70
C LEU A 133 9.20 -17.66 -1.68
N GLU A 134 8.95 -18.20 -0.50
CA GLU A 134 8.05 -19.32 -0.29
C GLU A 134 7.42 -19.30 1.12
N PRO A 135 6.30 -20.00 1.34
CA PRO A 135 5.73 -20.16 2.68
C PRO A 135 6.71 -20.87 3.62
N GLN A 136 6.84 -20.37 4.84
CA GLN A 136 7.72 -20.91 5.88
C GLN A 136 6.93 -21.25 7.15
N GLN A 137 7.54 -22.07 8.03
CA GLN A 137 6.97 -22.42 9.34
C GLN A 137 6.71 -21.15 10.17
N ASN A 138 5.54 -21.07 10.81
CA ASN A 138 5.12 -19.88 11.57
C ASN A 138 6.19 -19.39 12.53
N LEU A 139 6.82 -20.28 13.30
CA LEU A 139 7.84 -19.90 14.28
C LEU A 139 9.05 -19.22 13.62
N LEU A 140 9.51 -19.72 12.48
CA LEU A 140 10.63 -19.14 11.74
C LEU A 140 10.24 -17.77 11.18
N VAL A 141 9.05 -17.66 10.58
CA VAL A 141 8.51 -16.39 10.10
C VAL A 141 8.44 -15.37 11.23
N ASP A 142 7.85 -15.74 12.36
CA ASP A 142 7.67 -14.83 13.50
C ASP A 142 9.02 -14.34 14.06
N GLN A 143 10.05 -15.18 14.05
CA GLN A 143 11.40 -14.81 14.49
C GLN A 143 12.08 -13.82 13.53
N ILE A 144 12.06 -14.09 12.23
CA ILE A 144 12.71 -13.25 11.20
C ILE A 144 11.94 -11.94 11.05
N LEU A 145 10.62 -12.03 10.85
CA LEU A 145 9.76 -10.86 10.69
C LEU A 145 9.81 -9.96 11.94
N GLY A 146 9.82 -10.54 13.14
CA GLY A 146 9.94 -9.78 14.39
C GLY A 146 11.20 -8.91 14.44
N LYS A 147 12.35 -9.42 13.98
CA LYS A 147 13.59 -8.64 13.88
C LYS A 147 13.48 -7.52 12.85
N ASP A 148 12.88 -7.80 11.69
CA ASP A 148 12.70 -6.82 10.62
C ASP A 148 11.75 -5.70 11.06
N LEU A 149 10.60 -6.05 11.63
CA LEU A 149 9.65 -5.07 12.14
C LEU A 149 10.26 -4.19 13.25
N GLN A 150 11.06 -4.77 14.14
CA GLN A 150 11.79 -3.99 15.15
C GLN A 150 12.77 -3.01 14.51
N LYS A 151 13.48 -3.42 13.46
CA LYS A 151 14.38 -2.54 12.71
C LYS A 151 13.62 -1.40 12.03
N VAL A 152 12.48 -1.71 11.40
CA VAL A 152 11.59 -0.71 10.77
C VAL A 152 11.08 0.30 11.80
N VAL A 153 10.69 -0.15 13.00
CA VAL A 153 10.32 0.74 14.12
C VAL A 153 11.46 1.66 14.51
N ASN A 154 12.68 1.14 14.58
CA ASN A 154 13.87 1.95 14.89
C ASN A 154 14.14 2.99 13.79
N TRP A 155 14.02 2.64 12.52
CA TRP A 155 14.14 3.57 11.41
C TRP A 155 13.05 4.64 11.41
N ASN A 156 11.82 4.27 11.81
CA ASN A 156 10.75 5.24 11.98
C ASN A 156 11.06 6.24 13.11
N ALA A 157 11.57 5.77 14.24
CA ALA A 157 11.99 6.63 15.35
C ALA A 157 13.12 7.61 14.93
N GLN A 158 13.98 7.19 13.99
CA GLN A 158 15.04 8.04 13.41
C GLN A 158 14.53 8.98 12.31
N GLY A 159 13.28 8.85 11.90
CA GLY A 159 12.71 9.65 10.82
C GLY A 159 13.01 9.13 9.41
N VAL A 160 13.56 7.93 9.29
CA VAL A 160 13.91 7.33 7.99
C VAL A 160 12.71 6.63 7.35
N VAL A 161 11.88 5.95 8.13
CA VAL A 161 10.65 5.33 7.65
C VAL A 161 9.45 6.23 7.95
N THR A 162 8.62 6.48 6.94
CA THR A 162 7.43 7.35 7.06
C THR A 162 6.13 6.56 7.15
N SER A 163 6.06 5.37 6.56
CA SER A 163 4.92 4.45 6.68
C SER A 163 5.36 3.02 6.39
N ALA A 164 4.62 2.05 6.89
CA ALA A 164 4.85 0.64 6.64
C ALA A 164 3.53 -0.14 6.60
N TYR A 165 3.50 -1.11 5.71
CA TYR A 165 2.36 -1.97 5.41
C TYR A 165 2.79 -3.42 5.47
N LEU A 166 1.92 -4.28 5.98
CA LEU A 166 2.18 -5.71 6.16
C LEU A 166 0.97 -6.52 5.71
N SER A 167 1.23 -7.53 4.88
CA SER A 167 0.29 -8.58 4.51
C SER A 167 0.89 -9.93 4.89
N ILE A 168 0.10 -10.83 5.47
CA ILE A 168 0.53 -12.19 5.81
C ILE A 168 -0.48 -13.16 5.22
N GLN A 169 -0.05 -13.93 4.25
CA GLN A 169 -0.82 -15.05 3.73
C GLN A 169 -0.60 -16.28 4.63
N GLU A 170 -1.68 -16.84 5.14
CA GLU A 170 -1.64 -18.07 5.94
C GLU A 170 -1.98 -19.27 5.07
N PHE A 171 -1.26 -20.36 5.27
CA PHE A 171 -1.45 -21.64 4.57
C PHE A 171 -1.78 -22.75 5.54
N ASN A 172 -2.30 -23.85 5.02
CA ASN A 172 -2.45 -25.08 5.78
C ASN A 172 -1.08 -25.55 6.33
N ASN A 173 -1.08 -26.38 7.39
CA ASN A 173 0.13 -26.93 8.01
C ASN A 173 1.02 -25.91 8.74
N ASN A 174 0.45 -24.85 9.27
CA ASN A 174 1.18 -23.89 10.12
C ASN A 174 2.29 -23.14 9.37
N MET A 175 2.01 -22.76 8.11
CA MET A 175 2.91 -22.03 7.25
C MET A 175 2.37 -20.62 6.99
N LYS A 176 3.28 -19.64 6.86
CA LYS A 176 2.99 -18.24 6.53
C LYS A 176 3.92 -17.73 5.44
N GLN A 177 3.44 -16.78 4.67
CA GLN A 177 4.23 -16.04 3.68
C GLN A 177 3.95 -14.54 3.79
N PRO A 178 4.83 -13.78 4.44
CA PRO A 178 4.71 -12.33 4.55
C PRO A 178 5.08 -11.60 3.27
N THR A 179 4.41 -10.47 3.06
CA THR A 179 4.85 -9.39 2.16
C THR A 179 4.73 -8.10 2.94
N TYR A 180 5.74 -7.26 2.93
CA TYR A 180 5.65 -5.97 3.59
C TYR A 180 6.34 -4.87 2.77
N SER A 181 5.75 -3.70 2.82
CA SER A 181 6.20 -2.51 2.09
C SER A 181 6.47 -1.38 3.08
N ILE A 182 7.61 -0.73 2.93
CA ILE A 182 8.03 0.40 3.76
C ILE A 182 8.33 1.61 2.87
N ALA A 183 7.75 2.76 3.24
CA ALA A 183 8.11 4.04 2.63
C ALA A 183 9.32 4.60 3.38
N VAL A 184 10.47 4.63 2.71
CA VAL A 184 11.75 5.07 3.29
C VAL A 184 12.21 6.38 2.67
N GLN A 185 12.73 7.26 3.51
CA GLN A 185 13.45 8.45 3.07
C GLN A 185 14.90 8.10 2.80
N ALA A 186 15.34 8.34 1.60
CA ALA A 186 16.69 8.02 1.21
C ALA A 186 17.24 9.05 0.23
N ARG A 187 18.56 9.16 0.19
CA ARG A 187 19.28 10.03 -0.72
C ARG A 187 19.10 9.58 -2.17
N ASP A 188 19.20 8.27 -2.39
CA ASP A 188 19.14 7.61 -3.69
C ASP A 188 18.75 6.13 -3.49
N GLU A 189 18.50 5.42 -4.60
CA GLU A 189 18.17 4.00 -4.61
C GLU A 189 19.27 3.13 -4.00
N GLY A 190 20.54 3.46 -4.22
CA GLY A 190 21.68 2.74 -3.63
C GLY A 190 21.62 2.74 -2.11
N HIS A 191 21.22 3.87 -1.50
CA HIS A 191 21.01 3.93 -0.05
C HIS A 191 19.87 2.99 0.40
N VAL A 192 18.77 2.90 -0.37
CA VAL A 192 17.67 1.95 -0.06
C VAL A 192 18.13 0.50 -0.20
N GLN A 193 18.98 0.19 -1.19
CA GLN A 193 19.58 -1.14 -1.35
C GLN A 193 20.43 -1.53 -0.13
N GLU A 194 21.23 -0.61 0.40
CA GLU A 194 22.00 -0.87 1.63
C GLU A 194 21.07 -1.11 2.83
N MET A 195 19.99 -0.34 2.96
CA MET A 195 18.98 -0.57 4.00
C MET A 195 18.33 -1.94 3.86
N ALA A 196 17.97 -2.37 2.64
CA ALA A 196 17.39 -3.69 2.40
C ALA A 196 18.30 -4.82 2.89
N LYS A 197 19.61 -4.71 2.66
CA LYS A 197 20.61 -5.69 3.12
C LYS A 197 20.72 -5.79 4.65
N GLU A 198 20.23 -4.80 5.39
CA GLU A 198 20.19 -4.84 6.84
C GLU A 198 19.05 -5.67 7.42
N LEU A 199 18.02 -5.99 6.61
CA LEU A 199 16.86 -6.78 7.02
C LEU A 199 17.21 -8.27 7.13
N GLU A 200 16.68 -8.93 8.16
CA GLU A 200 16.98 -10.33 8.45
C GLU A 200 16.45 -11.27 7.37
N ALA A 201 15.25 -10.98 6.83
CA ALA A 201 14.68 -11.77 5.75
C ALA A 201 15.55 -11.78 4.49
N ILE A 202 16.28 -10.70 4.21
CA ILE A 202 17.25 -10.62 3.10
C ILE A 202 18.55 -11.33 3.46
N LYS A 203 19.08 -11.15 4.68
CA LYS A 203 20.30 -11.84 5.14
C LYS A 203 20.18 -13.35 5.16
N THR A 204 18.99 -13.85 5.46
CA THR A 204 18.68 -15.28 5.52
C THR A 204 18.19 -15.84 4.19
N GLU A 205 18.19 -15.02 3.13
CA GLU A 205 17.71 -15.38 1.79
C GLU A 205 16.25 -15.88 1.79
N SER A 206 15.47 -15.50 2.82
CA SER A 206 14.05 -15.87 2.95
C SER A 206 13.14 -15.02 2.08
N ALA A 207 13.56 -13.81 1.71
CA ALA A 207 12.80 -12.88 0.91
C ALA A 207 13.65 -12.23 -0.20
N SER A 208 12.99 -11.79 -1.24
CA SER A 208 13.51 -10.84 -2.22
C SER A 208 12.97 -9.44 -1.93
N TYR A 209 13.58 -8.41 -2.54
CA TYR A 209 13.08 -7.05 -2.44
C TYR A 209 12.99 -6.37 -3.81
N SER A 210 12.10 -5.40 -3.89
CA SER A 210 12.02 -4.43 -4.98
C SER A 210 12.03 -3.01 -4.42
N ILE A 211 12.49 -2.06 -5.23
CA ILE A 211 12.56 -0.64 -4.87
C ILE A 211 11.83 0.16 -5.93
N MET A 212 10.99 1.12 -5.49
CA MET A 212 10.31 2.05 -6.38
C MET A 212 10.44 3.46 -5.83
N TYR A 213 10.81 4.41 -6.67
CA TYR A 213 10.76 5.82 -6.33
C TYR A 213 9.31 6.30 -6.25
N LEU A 214 8.89 6.79 -5.10
CA LEU A 214 7.54 7.29 -4.86
C LEU A 214 7.42 8.81 -5.08
N GLY A 215 8.52 9.54 -4.99
CA GLY A 215 8.53 11.00 -5.01
C GLY A 215 8.52 11.60 -3.60
N TYR A 216 7.83 12.72 -3.44
CA TYR A 216 7.70 13.41 -2.15
C TYR A 216 6.37 13.03 -1.50
N LYS A 217 6.40 12.54 -0.26
CA LYS A 217 5.18 12.32 0.53
C LYS A 217 4.59 13.68 0.92
N LEU A 218 3.29 13.85 0.72
CA LEU A 218 2.55 15.02 1.19
C LEU A 218 1.84 14.71 2.51
N ASN A 219 1.75 15.71 3.36
CA ASN A 219 0.84 15.69 4.52
C ASN A 219 -0.58 15.95 4.02
N ILE A 220 -1.47 15.02 4.29
CA ILE A 220 -2.87 15.05 3.87
C ILE A 220 -3.81 14.74 5.06
#